data_5bb495c3ddc6e6f15731de2030d509cc
#
_entry.id   5bb495c3ddc6e6f15731de2030d509cc
#
_cell.length_a   1.000
_cell.length_b   1.000
_cell.length_c   1.000
_cell.angle_alpha   90.00
_cell.angle_beta   90.00
_cell.angle_gamma   90.00
#
_symmetry.space_group_name_H-M   'P 1'
#
loop_
_entity.id
_entity.type
_entity.pdbx_description
1 polymer ?
#
loop_
_entity_poly.entity_id
_entity_poly.type
_entity_poly.pdbx_seq_one_letter_code
_entity_poly.pdbx_strand_id
1 'polypeptide(L)'
;MLVIKYILSFLMIIYLLSCKKIEKIDDVVLDYSKLPKITLNIKEKTIENLYESKFFDPYIDHSLLNTPEFFLNNWLKANIKNVGDNNKLRIIILDASLKKNEVKHLEPKKFLEEKIIYKYEVSFLVEYLIYDNLNILLANSIVESKRTTTSGKYLSVNEYENILNLEKKILFTE
;
A
#
# COMPACT_ATOMS: atom_id res chain seq x y z
N MET A 1 -6.83 -57.11 21.38
CA MET A 1 -6.85 -55.76 22.01
C MET A 1 -5.56 -54.96 21.87
N LEU A 2 -4.36 -55.62 21.95
CA LEU A 2 -3.08 -54.88 21.81
C LEU A 2 -2.85 -54.25 20.46
N VAL A 3 -3.12 -54.95 19.36
CA VAL A 3 -2.88 -54.48 17.99
C VAL A 3 -3.68 -53.22 17.65
N ILE A 4 -4.91 -53.11 18.14
CA ILE A 4 -5.77 -51.93 17.93
C ILE A 4 -5.18 -50.68 18.59
N LYS A 5 -4.56 -50.78 19.75
CA LYS A 5 -3.86 -49.68 20.43
C LYS A 5 -2.68 -49.14 19.63
N TYR A 6 -1.91 -50.02 19.01
CA TYR A 6 -0.76 -49.60 18.17
C TYR A 6 -1.21 -48.94 16.88
N ILE A 7 -2.29 -49.41 16.24
CA ILE A 7 -2.87 -48.77 15.02
C ILE A 7 -3.39 -47.41 15.39
N LEU A 8 -4.09 -47.22 16.51
CA LEU A 8 -4.61 -45.95 16.96
C LEU A 8 -3.50 -44.93 17.28
N SER A 9 -2.42 -45.40 17.92
CA SER A 9 -1.24 -44.57 18.20
C SER A 9 -0.51 -44.12 16.94
N PHE A 10 -0.37 -45.02 15.95
CA PHE A 10 0.25 -44.71 14.68
C PHE A 10 -0.57 -43.70 13.84
N LEU A 11 -1.90 -43.82 13.85
CA LEU A 11 -2.79 -42.84 13.21
C LEU A 11 -2.66 -41.46 13.86
N MET A 12 -2.52 -41.37 15.15
CA MET A 12 -2.37 -40.09 15.88
C MET A 12 -1.05 -39.39 15.54
N ILE A 13 0.03 -40.14 15.29
CA ILE A 13 1.33 -39.61 14.88
C ILE A 13 1.26 -39.02 13.46
N ILE A 14 0.51 -39.64 12.54
CA ILE A 14 0.34 -39.13 11.17
C ILE A 14 -0.41 -37.80 11.18
N TYR A 15 -1.39 -37.61 12.07
CA TYR A 15 -2.11 -36.33 12.19
C TYR A 15 -1.20 -35.19 12.71
N LEU A 16 -0.21 -35.48 13.52
CA LEU A 16 0.72 -34.46 14.04
C LEU A 16 1.79 -34.04 13.01
N LEU A 17 2.04 -34.85 11.97
CA LEU A 17 2.97 -34.52 10.88
C LEU A 17 2.36 -33.67 9.75
N SER A 18 1.05 -33.39 9.82
CA SER A 18 0.36 -32.54 8.86
C SER A 18 0.52 -31.03 9.18
N CYS A 19 1.70 -30.62 9.65
CA CYS A 19 2.05 -29.21 9.68
C CYS A 19 2.21 -28.72 8.24
N LYS A 20 1.21 -28.00 7.72
CA LYS A 20 1.37 -27.22 6.48
C LYS A 20 2.54 -26.26 6.69
N LYS A 21 3.54 -26.34 5.80
CA LYS A 21 4.56 -25.30 5.69
C LYS A 21 3.83 -23.97 5.58
N ILE A 22 4.11 -23.05 6.50
CA ILE A 22 3.73 -21.65 6.34
C ILE A 22 4.50 -21.19 5.12
N GLU A 23 3.80 -20.94 4.01
CA GLU A 23 4.40 -20.29 2.85
C GLU A 23 4.93 -18.93 3.32
N LYS A 24 6.24 -18.75 3.15
CA LYS A 24 6.87 -17.46 3.42
C LYS A 24 6.27 -16.49 2.43
N ILE A 25 5.64 -15.44 2.94
CA ILE A 25 5.17 -14.32 2.12
C ILE A 25 6.44 -13.66 1.59
N ASP A 26 6.65 -13.71 0.27
CA ASP A 26 7.72 -12.97 -0.36
C ASP A 26 7.38 -11.48 -0.26
N ASP A 27 8.31 -10.69 0.28
CA ASP A 27 8.17 -9.24 0.30
C ASP A 27 7.99 -8.73 -1.12
N VAL A 28 6.84 -8.09 -1.38
CA VAL A 28 6.60 -7.47 -2.69
C VAL A 28 7.48 -6.24 -2.82
N VAL A 29 8.61 -6.43 -3.49
CA VAL A 29 9.50 -5.32 -3.84
C VAL A 29 8.93 -4.60 -5.05
N LEU A 30 8.47 -3.36 -4.87
CA LEU A 30 8.04 -2.52 -5.97
C LEU A 30 9.26 -2.04 -6.76
N ASP A 31 9.31 -2.41 -8.04
CA ASP A 31 10.33 -1.93 -8.97
C ASP A 31 9.90 -0.56 -9.54
N TYR A 32 10.39 0.50 -8.92
CA TYR A 32 10.14 1.88 -9.36
C TYR A 32 10.90 2.27 -10.64
N SER A 33 11.84 1.44 -11.10
CA SER A 33 12.70 1.78 -12.26
C SER A 33 11.91 1.88 -13.57
N LYS A 34 10.80 1.16 -13.67
CA LYS A 34 9.91 1.11 -14.84
C LYS A 34 8.87 2.23 -14.87
N LEU A 35 8.76 3.00 -13.79
CA LEU A 35 7.79 4.10 -13.71
C LEU A 35 8.30 5.34 -14.43
N PRO A 36 7.39 6.22 -14.94
CA PRO A 36 7.76 7.47 -15.57
C PRO A 36 8.64 8.31 -14.65
N LYS A 37 9.76 8.83 -15.19
CA LYS A 37 10.64 9.74 -14.47
C LYS A 37 10.27 11.17 -14.81
N ILE A 38 10.06 11.98 -13.79
CA ILE A 38 9.80 13.41 -13.91
C ILE A 38 11.15 14.12 -13.76
N THR A 39 11.54 14.84 -14.81
CA THR A 39 12.77 15.62 -14.83
C THR A 39 12.44 17.09 -14.68
N LEU A 40 12.99 17.74 -13.66
CA LEU A 40 12.73 19.14 -13.35
C LEU A 40 14.02 19.94 -13.37
N ASN A 41 13.93 21.18 -13.88
CA ASN A 41 15.04 22.14 -13.87
C ASN A 41 15.16 22.78 -12.47
N ILE A 42 15.68 21.99 -11.53
CA ILE A 42 15.88 22.36 -10.14
C ILE A 42 17.26 21.91 -9.67
N LYS A 43 17.87 22.69 -8.78
CA LYS A 43 19.15 22.38 -8.12
C LYS A 43 18.96 21.41 -6.97
N GLU A 44 17.95 21.63 -6.15
CA GLU A 44 17.72 20.94 -4.89
C GLU A 44 16.27 20.46 -4.78
N LYS A 45 16.10 19.29 -4.19
CA LYS A 45 14.78 18.71 -3.86
C LYS A 45 14.74 18.32 -2.38
N THR A 46 13.76 18.81 -1.66
CA THR A 46 13.43 18.37 -0.29
C THR A 46 12.07 17.68 -0.26
N ILE A 47 11.94 16.65 0.54
CA ILE A 47 10.68 15.94 0.76
C ILE A 47 10.39 15.97 2.25
N GLU A 48 9.25 16.53 2.60
CA GLU A 48 8.75 16.63 3.97
C GLU A 48 7.50 15.79 4.10
N ASN A 49 7.39 15.05 5.20
CA ASN A 49 6.19 14.30 5.53
C ASN A 49 5.47 15.00 6.68
N LEU A 50 4.28 15.52 6.41
CA LEU A 50 3.37 16.07 7.41
C LEU A 50 2.20 15.13 7.70
N TYR A 51 2.11 14.01 6.97
CA TYR A 51 1.09 13.01 7.25
C TYR A 51 1.46 12.20 8.50
N GLU A 52 0.52 12.06 9.40
CA GLU A 52 0.62 11.19 10.56
C GLU A 52 -0.42 10.07 10.45
N SER A 53 0.05 8.82 10.62
CA SER A 53 -0.82 7.64 10.63
C SER A 53 -1.85 7.73 11.74
N LYS A 54 -3.11 7.43 11.40
CA LYS A 54 -4.23 7.46 12.33
C LYS A 54 -4.51 6.06 12.86
N PHE A 55 -4.65 5.92 14.19
CA PHE A 55 -4.82 4.63 14.87
C PHE A 55 -6.28 4.32 15.23
N PHE A 56 -7.23 4.80 14.42
CA PHE A 56 -8.67 4.58 14.62
C PHE A 56 -9.36 4.30 13.28
N ASP A 57 -10.46 3.56 13.35
CA ASP A 57 -11.26 3.24 12.18
C ASP A 57 -11.72 4.51 11.44
N PRO A 58 -11.74 4.49 10.11
CA PRO A 58 -11.48 3.36 9.20
C PRO A 58 -10.02 3.22 8.74
N TYR A 59 -9.06 3.91 9.37
CA TYR A 59 -7.66 3.94 8.95
C TYR A 59 -6.92 2.67 9.38
N ILE A 60 -6.22 2.05 8.43
CA ILE A 60 -5.49 0.79 8.64
C ILE A 60 -4.05 0.83 8.16
N ASP A 61 -3.55 1.98 7.70
CA ASP A 61 -2.18 2.15 7.21
C ASP A 61 -1.13 1.80 8.27
N HIS A 62 -1.40 2.07 9.55
CA HIS A 62 -0.55 1.72 10.68
C HIS A 62 -0.37 0.21 10.89
N SER A 63 -1.26 -0.63 10.35
CA SER A 63 -1.18 -2.10 10.48
C SER A 63 -0.30 -2.75 9.41
N LEU A 64 0.17 -1.99 8.44
CA LEU A 64 0.99 -2.48 7.33
C LEU A 64 2.47 -2.39 7.66
N LEU A 65 3.25 -3.40 7.26
CA LEU A 65 4.70 -3.37 7.34
C LEU A 65 5.28 -2.22 6.49
N ASN A 66 4.76 -2.07 5.27
CA ASN A 66 5.11 -0.98 4.37
C ASN A 66 3.89 -0.09 4.17
N THR A 67 3.89 1.07 4.80
CA THR A 67 2.78 2.03 4.73
C THR A 67 2.65 2.68 3.35
N PRO A 68 1.48 3.21 2.96
CA PRO A 68 1.34 4.01 1.75
C PRO A 68 2.32 5.20 1.71
N GLU A 69 2.55 5.83 2.85
CA GLU A 69 3.54 6.91 2.99
C GLU A 69 4.95 6.47 2.62
N PHE A 70 5.39 5.29 3.09
CA PHE A 70 6.69 4.71 2.74
C PHE A 70 6.85 4.53 1.23
N PHE A 71 5.82 4.01 0.55
CA PHE A 71 5.85 3.83 -0.91
C PHE A 71 5.87 5.15 -1.66
N LEU A 72 5.06 6.13 -1.25
CA LEU A 72 5.03 7.45 -1.86
C LEU A 72 6.39 8.15 -1.73
N ASN A 73 6.98 8.14 -0.55
CA ASN A 73 8.27 8.76 -0.29
C ASN A 73 9.39 8.14 -1.17
N ASN A 74 9.42 6.82 -1.27
CA ASN A 74 10.38 6.11 -2.12
C ASN A 74 10.17 6.43 -3.60
N TRP A 75 8.91 6.51 -4.06
CA TRP A 75 8.59 6.90 -5.43
C TRP A 75 9.06 8.34 -5.73
N LEU A 76 8.75 9.30 -4.87
CA LEU A 76 9.18 10.69 -5.02
C LEU A 76 10.71 10.83 -5.08
N LYS A 77 11.42 10.05 -4.26
CA LYS A 77 12.89 10.00 -4.29
C LYS A 77 13.44 9.44 -5.58
N ALA A 78 12.87 8.33 -6.06
CA ALA A 78 13.38 7.59 -7.21
C ALA A 78 13.04 8.23 -8.55
N ASN A 79 11.84 8.84 -8.69
CA ASN A 79 11.30 9.22 -10.00
C ASN A 79 11.33 10.72 -10.29
N ILE A 80 11.52 11.59 -9.30
CA ILE A 80 11.73 13.01 -9.53
C ILE A 80 13.22 13.30 -9.59
N LYS A 81 13.72 13.68 -10.78
CA LYS A 81 15.13 13.94 -11.05
C LYS A 81 15.40 15.43 -11.15
N ASN A 82 16.50 15.86 -10.53
CA ASN A 82 17.02 17.22 -10.60
C ASN A 82 18.00 17.28 -11.77
N VAL A 83 17.84 18.23 -12.69
CA VAL A 83 18.75 18.45 -13.84
C VAL A 83 19.11 19.91 -14.04
N GLY A 84 18.91 20.78 -13.06
CA GLY A 84 19.18 22.18 -13.12
C GLY A 84 20.13 22.70 -12.05
N ASP A 85 20.60 23.93 -12.24
CA ASP A 85 21.49 24.62 -11.30
C ASP A 85 20.77 25.69 -10.46
N ASN A 86 19.51 25.99 -10.83
CA ASN A 86 18.69 27.00 -10.21
C ASN A 86 17.46 26.35 -9.59
N ASN A 87 16.73 27.12 -8.80
CA ASN A 87 15.47 26.76 -8.17
C ASN A 87 15.57 25.62 -7.15
N LYS A 88 14.60 25.59 -6.26
CA LYS A 88 14.47 24.55 -5.21
C LYS A 88 13.06 24.01 -5.26
N LEU A 89 12.92 22.69 -5.17
CA LEU A 89 11.62 22.01 -5.05
C LEU A 89 11.45 21.54 -3.63
N ARG A 90 10.37 21.97 -2.99
CA ARG A 90 9.89 21.42 -1.72
C ARG A 90 8.64 20.60 -2.00
N ILE A 91 8.65 19.34 -1.62
CA ILE A 91 7.53 18.41 -1.75
C ILE A 91 7.02 18.13 -0.35
N ILE A 92 5.73 18.32 -0.12
CA ILE A 92 5.09 18.11 1.17
C ILE A 92 4.02 17.02 1.03
N ILE A 93 4.18 15.92 1.75
CA ILE A 93 3.17 14.86 1.83
C ILE A 93 2.16 15.27 2.89
N LEU A 94 0.93 15.58 2.46
CA LEU A 94 -0.17 16.03 3.33
C LEU A 94 -1.10 14.87 3.73
N ASP A 95 -1.29 13.89 2.83
CA ASP A 95 -2.04 12.66 3.11
C ASP A 95 -1.38 11.47 2.40
N ALA A 96 -1.32 10.34 3.07
CA ALA A 96 -0.87 9.06 2.54
C ALA A 96 -1.59 7.92 3.26
N SER A 97 -2.90 8.00 3.28
CA SER A 97 -3.76 7.15 4.10
C SER A 97 -4.26 5.92 3.35
N LEU A 98 -4.57 4.88 4.13
CA LEU A 98 -5.31 3.72 3.69
C LEU A 98 -6.50 3.50 4.63
N LYS A 99 -7.70 3.46 4.03
CA LYS A 99 -8.96 3.23 4.75
C LYS A 99 -9.56 1.90 4.36
N LYS A 100 -10.22 1.25 5.32
CA LYS A 100 -11.00 0.03 5.14
C LYS A 100 -12.42 0.26 5.64
N ASN A 101 -13.40 0.14 4.76
CA ASN A 101 -14.82 0.29 5.09
C ASN A 101 -15.59 -0.99 4.78
N GLU A 102 -16.54 -1.34 5.63
CA GLU A 102 -17.50 -2.39 5.33
C GLU A 102 -18.59 -1.83 4.41
N VAL A 103 -18.86 -2.55 3.32
CA VAL A 103 -19.89 -2.18 2.36
C VAL A 103 -20.83 -3.38 2.19
N LYS A 104 -22.13 -3.14 2.23
CA LYS A 104 -23.11 -4.18 1.91
C LYS A 104 -23.09 -4.46 0.40
N HIS A 105 -22.97 -5.72 0.04
CA HIS A 105 -23.11 -6.13 -1.37
C HIS A 105 -24.58 -5.99 -1.77
N LEU A 106 -24.89 -5.01 -2.63
CA LEU A 106 -26.27 -4.62 -2.95
C LEU A 106 -27.03 -5.68 -3.74
N GLU A 107 -26.34 -6.52 -4.52
CA GLU A 107 -26.96 -7.60 -5.31
C GLU A 107 -26.07 -8.86 -5.31
N PRO A 108 -26.17 -9.73 -4.30
CA PRO A 108 -25.50 -11.02 -4.40
C PRO A 108 -26.15 -11.85 -5.52
N LYS A 109 -25.44 -12.01 -6.64
CA LYS A 109 -25.95 -12.75 -7.83
C LYS A 109 -26.07 -14.26 -7.61
N LYS A 110 -25.48 -14.78 -6.53
CA LYS A 110 -25.51 -16.20 -6.16
C LYS A 110 -25.72 -16.37 -4.67
N PHE A 111 -26.40 -17.44 -4.29
CA PHE A 111 -26.70 -17.78 -2.90
C PHE A 111 -25.46 -17.91 -1.99
N LEU A 112 -24.25 -18.10 -2.57
CA LEU A 112 -22.98 -18.24 -1.89
C LEU A 112 -22.15 -16.94 -1.87
N GLU A 113 -22.65 -15.84 -2.43
CA GLU A 113 -21.91 -14.57 -2.40
C GLU A 113 -22.02 -13.91 -1.03
N GLU A 114 -20.90 -13.32 -0.61
CA GLU A 114 -20.82 -12.64 0.68
C GLU A 114 -21.70 -11.40 0.69
N LYS A 115 -22.50 -11.25 1.75
CA LYS A 115 -23.36 -10.07 1.95
C LYS A 115 -22.58 -8.82 2.33
N ILE A 116 -21.38 -8.98 2.86
CA ILE A 116 -20.49 -7.92 3.31
C ILE A 116 -19.18 -8.05 2.57
N ILE A 117 -18.77 -6.97 1.95
CA ILE A 117 -17.45 -6.83 1.31
C ILE A 117 -16.70 -5.68 1.97
N TYR A 118 -15.37 -5.71 1.90
CA TYR A 118 -14.54 -4.61 2.33
C TYR A 118 -14.15 -3.74 1.14
N LYS A 119 -14.29 -2.42 1.30
CA LYS A 119 -13.79 -1.41 0.38
C LYS A 119 -12.52 -0.82 0.98
N TYR A 120 -11.43 -0.92 0.25
CA TYR A 120 -10.15 -0.28 0.58
C TYR A 120 -10.00 0.97 -0.26
N GLU A 121 -9.51 2.04 0.35
CA GLU A 121 -9.25 3.31 -0.31
C GLU A 121 -7.87 3.81 0.08
N VAL A 122 -6.96 3.87 -0.90
CA VAL A 122 -5.67 4.54 -0.77
C VAL A 122 -5.84 5.98 -1.25
N SER A 123 -5.34 6.93 -0.46
CA SER A 123 -5.36 8.36 -0.79
C SER A 123 -3.97 8.95 -0.64
N PHE A 124 -3.57 9.76 -1.62
CA PHE A 124 -2.38 10.59 -1.55
C PHE A 124 -2.76 12.04 -1.81
N LEU A 125 -2.19 12.94 -1.02
CA LEU A 125 -2.28 14.39 -1.21
C LEU A 125 -0.87 14.96 -1.04
N VAL A 126 -0.34 15.56 -2.11
CA VAL A 126 1.03 16.07 -2.15
C VAL A 126 1.03 17.49 -2.67
N GLU A 127 1.72 18.37 -1.97
CA GLU A 127 1.97 19.74 -2.39
C GLU A 127 3.39 19.88 -2.93
N TYR A 128 3.53 20.55 -4.07
CA TYR A 128 4.79 20.86 -4.74
C TYR A 128 4.99 22.36 -4.78
N LEU A 129 6.10 22.83 -4.21
CA LEU A 129 6.44 24.23 -4.12
C LEU A 129 7.80 24.47 -4.80
N ILE A 130 7.85 25.34 -5.79
CA ILE A 130 9.10 25.71 -6.47
C ILE A 130 9.48 27.11 -6.04
N TYR A 131 10.69 27.24 -5.54
CA TYR A 131 11.28 28.50 -5.11
C TYR A 131 12.49 28.85 -5.99
N ASP A 132 12.74 30.13 -6.16
CA ASP A 132 13.98 30.62 -6.75
C ASP A 132 15.15 30.57 -5.74
N ASN A 133 16.33 31.05 -6.19
CA ASN A 133 17.52 31.11 -5.35
C ASN A 133 17.40 32.10 -4.18
N LEU A 134 16.48 33.05 -4.25
CA LEU A 134 16.18 34.04 -3.21
C LEU A 134 15.06 33.57 -2.25
N ASN A 135 14.60 32.31 -2.39
CA ASN A 135 13.48 31.72 -1.67
C ASN A 135 12.12 32.42 -1.96
N ILE A 136 11.96 33.00 -3.15
CA ILE A 136 10.66 33.52 -3.62
C ILE A 136 9.91 32.36 -4.26
N LEU A 137 8.65 32.17 -3.88
CA LEU A 137 7.77 31.13 -4.44
C LEU A 137 7.45 31.44 -5.90
N LEU A 138 7.86 30.57 -6.80
CA LEU A 138 7.61 30.69 -8.24
C LEU A 138 6.36 29.92 -8.67
N ALA A 139 6.11 28.75 -8.08
CA ALA A 139 4.97 27.92 -8.43
C ALA A 139 4.52 27.08 -7.24
N ASN A 140 3.22 26.79 -7.19
CA ASN A 140 2.59 25.88 -6.26
C ASN A 140 1.63 24.95 -7.03
N SER A 141 1.61 23.68 -6.68
CA SER A 141 0.66 22.69 -7.20
C SER A 141 0.31 21.70 -6.11
N ILE A 142 -0.98 21.37 -6.00
CA ILE A 142 -1.47 20.31 -5.13
C ILE A 142 -2.01 19.19 -6.01
N VAL A 143 -1.53 17.99 -5.76
CA VAL A 143 -1.94 16.78 -6.47
C VAL A 143 -2.63 15.85 -5.50
N GLU A 144 -3.86 15.48 -5.82
CA GLU A 144 -4.62 14.45 -5.11
C GLU A 144 -4.77 13.23 -6.01
N SER A 145 -4.50 12.05 -5.44
CA SER A 145 -4.73 10.77 -6.10
C SER A 145 -5.46 9.84 -5.15
N LYS A 146 -6.53 9.20 -5.64
CA LYS A 146 -7.33 8.23 -4.88
C LYS A 146 -7.58 7.00 -5.72
N ARG A 147 -7.47 5.85 -5.07
CA ARG A 147 -7.84 4.57 -5.66
C ARG A 147 -8.63 3.73 -4.69
N THR A 148 -9.60 3.01 -5.22
CA THR A 148 -10.44 2.12 -4.41
C THR A 148 -10.47 0.73 -5.01
N THR A 149 -10.40 -0.28 -4.12
CA THR A 149 -10.64 -1.68 -4.47
C THR A 149 -11.58 -2.33 -3.47
N THR A 150 -12.17 -3.44 -3.84
CA THR A 150 -13.05 -4.21 -2.97
C THR A 150 -12.56 -5.65 -2.84
N SER A 151 -12.79 -6.25 -1.70
CA SER A 151 -12.48 -7.64 -1.45
C SER A 151 -13.56 -8.33 -0.63
N GLY A 152 -13.64 -9.66 -0.74
CA GLY A 152 -14.49 -10.46 0.14
C GLY A 152 -14.03 -10.41 1.60
N LYS A 153 -14.90 -10.86 2.50
CA LYS A 153 -14.63 -10.86 3.94
C LYS A 153 -13.54 -11.86 4.35
N TYR A 154 -13.39 -12.95 3.61
CA TYR A 154 -12.54 -14.10 3.96
C TYR A 154 -11.28 -14.17 3.12
N LEU A 155 -10.65 -13.02 2.86
CA LEU A 155 -9.32 -13.04 2.26
C LEU A 155 -8.27 -13.61 3.20
N SER A 156 -7.36 -14.40 2.65
CA SER A 156 -6.12 -14.74 3.33
C SER A 156 -5.25 -13.48 3.48
N VAL A 157 -4.31 -13.49 4.44
CA VAL A 157 -3.36 -12.38 4.64
C VAL A 157 -2.59 -12.09 3.36
N ASN A 158 -2.19 -13.12 2.60
CA ASN A 158 -1.47 -12.98 1.33
C ASN A 158 -2.30 -12.30 0.25
N GLU A 159 -3.58 -12.67 0.11
CA GLU A 159 -4.48 -12.03 -0.86
C GLU A 159 -4.72 -10.57 -0.50
N TYR A 160 -4.87 -10.27 0.79
CA TYR A 160 -5.00 -8.92 1.30
C TYR A 160 -3.78 -8.04 0.96
N GLU A 161 -2.57 -8.52 1.25
CA GLU A 161 -1.34 -7.79 0.93
C GLU A 161 -1.13 -7.64 -0.58
N ASN A 162 -1.45 -8.66 -1.38
CA ASN A 162 -1.38 -8.58 -2.84
C ASN A 162 -2.32 -7.53 -3.42
N ILE A 163 -3.56 -7.44 -2.93
CA ILE A 163 -4.51 -6.42 -3.36
C ILE A 163 -3.97 -5.03 -3.06
N LEU A 164 -3.49 -4.79 -1.84
CA LEU A 164 -2.94 -3.50 -1.44
C LEU A 164 -1.69 -3.11 -2.23
N ASN A 165 -0.83 -4.06 -2.54
CA ASN A 165 0.37 -3.83 -3.32
C ASN A 165 0.07 -3.56 -4.80
N LEU A 166 -0.91 -4.26 -5.39
CA LEU A 166 -1.42 -3.97 -6.73
C LEU A 166 -2.00 -2.56 -6.82
N GLU A 167 -2.83 -2.16 -5.86
CA GLU A 167 -3.41 -0.82 -5.81
C GLU A 167 -2.33 0.27 -5.73
N LYS A 168 -1.33 0.09 -4.87
CA LYS A 168 -0.19 1.00 -4.78
C LYS A 168 0.58 1.08 -6.10
N LYS A 169 0.84 -0.05 -6.75
CA LYS A 169 1.57 -0.11 -8.02
C LYS A 169 0.82 0.65 -9.13
N ILE A 170 -0.49 0.48 -9.23
CA ILE A 170 -1.29 1.10 -10.30
C ILE A 170 -1.38 2.62 -10.10
N LEU A 171 -1.47 3.12 -8.86
CA LEU A 171 -1.46 4.57 -8.58
C LEU A 171 -0.21 5.29 -9.11
N PHE A 172 0.90 4.56 -9.28
CA PHE A 172 2.16 5.13 -9.79
C PHE A 172 2.38 4.90 -11.29
N THR A 173 1.51 4.13 -11.97
CA THR A 173 1.68 3.75 -13.38
C THR A 173 0.71 4.46 -14.34
N GLU A 174 -0.31 5.14 -13.85
CA GLU A 174 -1.21 6.00 -14.63
C GLU A 174 -0.78 7.47 -14.54
#